data_1948569d0eef2c057e75833fe47ddeec
#
_entry.id   1948569d0eef2c057e75833fe47ddeec
#
_cell.length_a   1.000
_cell.length_b   1.000
_cell.length_c   1.000
_cell.angle_alpha   90.00
_cell.angle_beta   90.00
_cell.angle_gamma   90.00
#
_symmetry.space_group_name_H-M   'P 1'
#
loop_
_entity.id
_entity.type
_entity.pdbx_description
1 polymer ?
#
loop_
_entity_poly.entity_id
_entity_poly.type
_entity_poly.pdbx_seq_one_letter_code
_entity_poly.pdbx_strand_id
1 'polypeptide(L)'
;MEQFYEREWDRRRDATTGIALSRRWDTQSLGLFTDVRLNDFFTQTEWLPRTDHFLLGMPLLANRATWLSHSHIGYGKLRTAEPSASEAQTPLPWETLGATRFDDREGVRVATRHEIDLPLQLGPVKVVPYALGEAAHWGENTLGQDHSRLYGQ
;
A
#
# COMPACT_ATOMS: atom_id res chain seq x y z
N MET A 1 11.69 13.54 27.46
CA MET A 1 11.74 12.36 26.55
C MET A 1 10.34 11.83 26.21
N GLU A 2 9.44 11.68 27.19
CA GLU A 2 8.05 11.20 26.94
C GLU A 2 7.30 12.00 25.86
N GLN A 3 7.31 13.33 25.92
CA GLN A 3 6.62 14.17 24.92
C GLN A 3 7.14 14.02 23.48
N PHE A 4 8.36 13.59 23.30
CA PHE A 4 8.91 13.33 21.97
C PHE A 4 8.35 12.02 21.39
N TYR A 5 8.27 10.96 22.21
CA TYR A 5 7.70 9.69 21.81
C TYR A 5 6.19 9.78 21.55
N GLU A 6 5.45 10.50 22.38
CA GLU A 6 4.02 10.75 22.16
C GLU A 6 3.75 11.48 20.84
N ARG A 7 4.54 12.50 20.49
CA ARG A 7 4.39 13.23 19.23
C ARG A 7 4.76 12.40 17.99
N GLU A 8 5.71 11.50 18.08
CA GLU A 8 6.03 10.59 16.98
C GLU A 8 4.99 9.49 16.83
N TRP A 9 4.48 8.98 17.92
CA TRP A 9 3.40 8.01 17.95
C TRP A 9 2.09 8.58 17.40
N ASP A 10 1.72 9.78 17.82
CA ASP A 10 0.55 10.50 17.32
C ASP A 10 0.63 10.82 15.82
N ARG A 11 1.81 10.95 15.26
CA ARG A 11 2.00 11.14 13.81
C ARG A 11 1.85 9.86 13.00
N ARG A 12 1.49 8.74 13.63
CA ARG A 12 1.31 7.42 12.97
C ARG A 12 2.46 7.05 12.04
N ARG A 13 3.67 7.38 12.44
CA ARG A 13 4.84 6.81 11.79
C ARG A 13 4.94 5.37 12.27
N ASP A 14 4.58 4.46 11.38
CA ASP A 14 4.80 3.04 11.63
C ASP A 14 6.27 2.83 12.00
N ALA A 15 6.52 2.09 13.08
CA ALA A 15 7.87 1.78 13.55
C ALA A 15 8.49 0.71 12.63
N THR A 16 8.63 1.04 11.34
CA THR A 16 9.22 0.17 10.33
C THR A 16 10.71 0.43 10.24
N THR A 17 11.48 -0.64 10.13
CA THR A 17 12.92 -0.55 9.85
C THR A 17 13.15 -0.95 8.42
N GLY A 18 13.64 -0.02 7.62
CA GLY A 18 13.78 -0.27 6.21
C GLY A 18 14.71 0.70 5.51
N ILE A 19 14.90 0.46 4.23
CA ILE A 19 15.66 1.32 3.33
C ILE A 19 14.73 1.74 2.19
N ALA A 20 14.70 3.03 1.91
CA ALA A 20 13.96 3.59 0.80
C ALA A 20 14.92 4.37 -0.11
N LEU A 21 14.87 4.05 -1.39
CA LEU A 21 15.55 4.79 -2.46
C LEU A 21 14.50 5.37 -3.38
N SER A 22 14.59 6.64 -3.69
CA SER A 22 13.67 7.27 -4.62
C SER A 22 14.40 8.16 -5.61
N ARG A 23 13.91 8.16 -6.83
CA ARG A 23 14.34 9.07 -7.89
C ARG A 23 13.13 9.75 -8.50
N ARG A 24 13.21 11.04 -8.61
CA ARG A 24 12.17 11.86 -9.24
C ARG A 24 12.77 12.58 -10.45
N TRP A 25 12.04 12.60 -11.53
CA TRP A 25 12.40 13.33 -12.74
C TRP A 25 11.12 13.79 -13.43
N ASP A 26 11.10 15.06 -13.78
CA ASP A 26 9.98 15.68 -14.48
C ASP A 26 8.62 15.36 -13.82
N THR A 27 7.75 14.66 -14.51
CA THR A 27 6.43 14.24 -14.03
C THR A 27 6.39 12.83 -13.44
N GLN A 28 7.55 12.20 -13.26
CA GLN A 28 7.63 10.80 -12.81
C GLN A 28 8.40 10.64 -11.52
N SER A 29 8.08 9.60 -10.78
CA SER A 29 8.82 9.19 -9.60
C SER A 29 8.91 7.67 -9.55
N LEU A 30 10.11 7.15 -9.31
CA LEU A 30 10.36 5.74 -9.05
C LEU A 30 10.89 5.61 -7.63
N GLY A 31 10.26 4.75 -6.85
CA GLY A 31 10.66 4.38 -5.51
C GLY A 31 10.99 2.90 -5.43
N LEU A 32 12.02 2.56 -4.70
CA LEU A 32 12.35 1.20 -4.28
C LEU A 32 12.49 1.22 -2.77
N PHE A 33 11.75 0.37 -2.08
CA PHE A 33 11.91 0.25 -0.65
C PHE A 33 11.84 -1.21 -0.20
N THR A 34 12.46 -1.45 0.92
CA THR A 34 12.36 -2.69 1.66
C THR A 34 12.21 -2.38 3.13
N ASP A 35 11.37 -3.11 3.81
CA ASP A 35 11.20 -3.01 5.24
C ASP A 35 11.19 -4.40 5.88
N VAL A 36 11.71 -4.48 7.08
CA VAL A 36 11.77 -5.70 7.87
C VAL A 36 11.26 -5.45 9.27
N ARG A 37 10.61 -6.44 9.85
CA ARG A 37 10.19 -6.42 11.24
C ARG A 37 11.35 -6.76 12.15
N LEU A 38 11.63 -5.91 13.12
CA LEU A 38 12.69 -6.13 14.11
C LEU A 38 12.18 -6.70 15.44
N ASN A 39 10.87 -6.69 15.66
CA ASN A 39 10.28 -7.21 16.88
C ASN A 39 8.99 -7.99 16.58
N ASP A 40 8.60 -8.86 17.50
CA ASP A 40 7.50 -9.80 17.32
C ASP A 40 6.19 -9.36 18.03
N PHE A 41 6.16 -8.14 18.57
CA PHE A 41 5.05 -7.64 19.38
C PHE A 41 3.83 -7.18 18.56
N PHE A 42 3.99 -6.95 17.24
CA PHE A 42 2.88 -6.50 16.42
C PHE A 42 2.89 -7.16 15.03
N THR A 43 1.72 -7.26 14.46
CA THR A 43 1.52 -7.77 13.10
C THR A 43 1.96 -6.71 12.09
N GLN A 44 2.85 -7.08 11.17
CA GLN A 44 3.37 -6.21 10.13
C GLN A 44 3.51 -6.95 8.80
N THR A 45 3.30 -6.24 7.69
CA THR A 45 3.69 -6.74 6.38
C THR A 45 5.10 -6.25 6.05
N GLU A 46 6.03 -7.17 5.92
CA GLU A 46 7.38 -6.91 5.41
C GLU A 46 7.34 -6.81 3.89
N TRP A 47 8.06 -5.86 3.32
CA TRP A 47 8.23 -5.72 1.88
C TRP A 47 9.66 -6.04 1.47
N LEU A 48 9.84 -7.06 0.61
CA LEU A 48 11.16 -7.65 0.32
C LEU A 48 11.39 -7.91 -1.18
N PRO A 49 11.73 -6.96 -2.02
CA PRO A 49 11.48 -5.50 -1.96
C PRO A 49 10.11 -5.10 -2.53
N ARG A 50 9.81 -3.79 -2.51
CA ARG A 50 8.70 -3.18 -3.25
C ARG A 50 9.20 -2.03 -4.12
N THR A 51 8.68 -1.94 -5.33
CA THR A 51 8.93 -0.84 -6.27
C THR A 51 7.62 -0.13 -6.54
N ASP A 52 7.62 1.19 -6.44
CA ASP A 52 6.50 2.07 -6.77
C ASP A 52 6.89 3.01 -7.92
N HIS A 53 6.06 3.11 -8.93
CA HIS A 53 6.18 4.07 -10.01
C HIS A 53 4.97 4.99 -10.03
N PHE A 54 5.21 6.29 -9.99
CA PHE A 54 4.21 7.34 -10.07
C PHE A 54 4.40 8.15 -11.34
N LEU A 55 3.30 8.40 -12.03
CA LEU A 55 3.18 9.39 -13.08
C LEU A 55 2.30 10.53 -12.55
N LEU A 56 2.89 11.70 -12.35
CA LEU A 56 2.31 12.81 -11.59
C LEU A 56 1.70 13.89 -12.51
N GLY A 57 0.94 13.46 -13.51
CA GLY A 57 0.26 14.39 -14.40
C GLY A 57 0.97 14.62 -15.73
N MET A 58 1.10 13.56 -16.53
CA MET A 58 1.62 13.67 -17.90
C MET A 58 0.59 14.32 -18.81
N PRO A 59 0.94 15.40 -19.52
CA PRO A 59 0.03 16.03 -20.46
C PRO A 59 -0.17 15.14 -21.70
N LEU A 60 -1.42 14.97 -22.10
CA LEU A 60 -1.83 14.27 -23.30
C LEU A 60 -2.63 15.20 -24.23
N LEU A 61 -2.76 14.82 -25.50
CA LEU A 61 -3.59 15.51 -26.50
C LEU A 61 -3.28 17.02 -26.60
N ALA A 62 -2.00 17.38 -26.68
CA ALA A 62 -1.56 18.78 -26.71
C ALA A 62 -2.05 19.59 -25.47
N ASN A 63 -1.86 19.04 -24.26
CA ASN A 63 -2.26 19.61 -22.97
C ASN A 63 -3.79 19.70 -22.72
N ARG A 64 -4.59 18.96 -23.49
CA ARG A 64 -6.04 18.92 -23.27
C ARG A 64 -6.48 17.87 -22.26
N ALA A 65 -5.65 16.89 -22.01
CA ALA A 65 -5.90 15.86 -21.01
C ALA A 65 -4.67 15.67 -20.14
N THR A 66 -4.87 15.14 -18.94
CA THR A 66 -3.80 14.83 -17.99
C THR A 66 -3.90 13.37 -17.61
N TRP A 67 -2.78 12.65 -17.71
CA TRP A 67 -2.70 11.26 -17.29
C TRP A 67 -1.92 11.15 -15.99
N LEU A 68 -2.53 10.50 -15.02
CA LEU A 68 -1.92 10.14 -13.74
C LEU A 68 -1.87 8.61 -13.65
N SER A 69 -0.80 8.07 -13.07
CA SER A 69 -0.77 6.65 -12.76
C SER A 69 0.05 6.35 -11.51
N HIS A 70 -0.33 5.28 -10.84
CA HIS A 70 0.44 4.67 -9.77
C HIS A 70 0.48 3.17 -10.00
N SER A 71 1.68 2.64 -10.17
CA SER A 71 1.90 1.20 -10.33
C SER A 71 2.90 0.73 -9.29
N HIS A 72 2.65 -0.42 -8.69
CA HIS A 72 3.61 -1.02 -7.80
C HIS A 72 3.70 -2.54 -7.99
N ILE A 73 4.88 -3.06 -7.72
CA ILE A 73 5.16 -4.48 -7.63
C ILE A 73 6.04 -4.71 -6.41
N GLY A 74 5.74 -5.75 -5.65
CA GLY A 74 6.54 -6.11 -4.50
C GLY A 74 6.26 -7.52 -4.02
N TYR A 75 7.18 -8.05 -3.23
CA TYR A 75 6.98 -9.28 -2.48
C TYR A 75 6.66 -8.90 -1.04
N GLY A 76 5.45 -9.24 -0.59
CA GLY A 76 4.98 -8.98 0.76
C GLY A 76 4.99 -10.24 1.60
N LYS A 77 5.38 -10.12 2.86
CA LYS A 77 5.31 -11.20 3.85
C LYS A 77 4.59 -10.69 5.08
N LEU A 78 3.40 -11.21 5.34
CA LEU A 78 2.66 -10.91 6.56
C LEU A 78 3.31 -11.68 7.71
N ARG A 79 3.77 -10.95 8.71
CA ARG A 79 4.27 -11.47 9.98
C ARG A 79 3.26 -11.17 11.06
N THR A 80 2.69 -12.19 11.64
CA THR A 80 1.74 -12.06 12.74
C THR A 80 2.46 -11.83 14.06
N ALA A 81 1.84 -11.06 14.96
CA ALA A 81 2.39 -10.86 16.31
C ALA A 81 2.45 -12.18 17.07
N GLU A 82 3.58 -12.44 17.73
CA GLU A 82 3.69 -13.57 18.64
C GLU A 82 3.06 -13.21 19.99
N PRO A 83 2.23 -14.09 20.58
CA PRO A 83 1.69 -13.85 21.91
C PRO A 83 2.82 -13.87 22.95
N SER A 84 2.69 -13.02 23.97
CA SER A 84 3.56 -13.13 25.13
C SER A 84 3.42 -14.49 25.81
N ALA A 85 4.44 -14.96 26.53
CA ALA A 85 4.41 -16.25 27.20
C ALA A 85 3.24 -16.38 28.20
N SER A 86 2.73 -15.26 28.72
CA SER A 86 1.54 -15.23 29.60
C SER A 86 0.22 -15.32 28.81
N GLU A 87 0.17 -14.80 27.59
CA GLU A 87 -1.00 -14.84 26.72
C GLU A 87 -1.10 -16.16 25.95
N ALA A 88 0.01 -16.87 25.74
CA ALA A 88 0.00 -18.20 25.12
C ALA A 88 -0.80 -19.23 25.94
N GLN A 89 -1.04 -18.98 27.22
CA GLN A 89 -1.83 -19.83 28.10
C GLN A 89 -3.30 -19.39 28.23
N THR A 90 -3.65 -18.20 27.74
CA THR A 90 -5.01 -17.69 27.81
C THR A 90 -5.53 -17.49 26.38
N PRO A 91 -6.60 -18.20 25.96
CA PRO A 91 -7.17 -18.00 24.62
C PRO A 91 -7.64 -16.56 24.47
N LEU A 92 -7.26 -15.94 23.36
CA LEU A 92 -7.67 -14.58 23.03
C LEU A 92 -9.19 -14.55 22.73
N PRO A 93 -9.90 -13.45 22.99
CA PRO A 93 -11.34 -13.39 22.83
C PRO A 93 -11.86 -13.82 21.46
N TRP A 94 -11.10 -13.55 20.39
CA TRP A 94 -11.47 -13.98 19.01
C TRP A 94 -11.22 -15.47 18.77
N GLU A 95 -10.29 -16.12 19.47
CA GLU A 95 -10.07 -17.58 19.38
C GLU A 95 -11.25 -18.32 20.02
N THR A 96 -11.82 -17.79 21.09
CA THR A 96 -13.05 -18.33 21.71
C THR A 96 -14.28 -18.15 20.82
N LEU A 97 -14.25 -17.20 19.90
CA LEU A 97 -15.32 -16.96 18.91
C LEU A 97 -15.10 -17.79 17.61
N GLY A 98 -14.11 -18.69 17.57
CA GLY A 98 -13.81 -19.50 16.39
C GLY A 98 -13.09 -18.75 15.28
N ALA A 99 -12.62 -17.53 15.53
CA ALA A 99 -11.76 -16.83 14.59
C ALA A 99 -10.36 -17.46 14.62
N THR A 100 -9.93 -18.02 13.51
CA THR A 100 -8.58 -18.56 13.37
C THR A 100 -7.56 -17.42 13.36
N ARG A 101 -6.47 -17.59 14.08
CA ARG A 101 -5.30 -16.72 13.97
C ARG A 101 -4.80 -16.77 12.52
N PHE A 102 -4.51 -15.62 11.94
CA PHE A 102 -3.91 -15.59 10.60
C PHE A 102 -2.49 -16.15 10.69
N ASP A 103 -2.22 -17.20 9.91
CA ASP A 103 -0.87 -17.68 9.72
C ASP A 103 -0.04 -16.65 8.92
N ASP A 104 1.28 -16.74 9.03
CA ASP A 104 2.18 -15.98 8.18
C ASP A 104 1.85 -16.26 6.71
N ARG A 105 1.67 -15.21 5.92
CA ARG A 105 1.35 -15.28 4.50
C ARG A 105 2.36 -14.48 3.71
N GLU A 106 2.68 -14.98 2.52
CA GLU A 106 3.64 -14.30 1.67
C GLU A 106 3.22 -14.43 0.20
N GLY A 107 3.59 -13.44 -0.60
CA GLY A 107 3.28 -13.48 -2.02
C GLY A 107 3.63 -12.22 -2.77
N VAL A 108 3.57 -12.33 -4.08
CA VAL A 108 3.76 -11.18 -4.97
C VAL A 108 2.50 -10.34 -4.95
N ARG A 109 2.67 -9.03 -4.80
CA ARG A 109 1.61 -8.05 -4.99
C ARG A 109 1.95 -7.15 -6.16
N VAL A 110 1.02 -7.06 -7.09
CA VAL A 110 1.09 -6.15 -8.25
C VAL A 110 -0.17 -5.33 -8.26
N ALA A 111 -0.06 -4.02 -8.40
CA ALA A 111 -1.23 -3.19 -8.66
C ALA A 111 -0.86 -2.03 -9.58
N THR A 112 -1.81 -1.63 -10.41
CA THR A 112 -1.70 -0.46 -11.26
C THR A 112 -3.02 0.29 -11.28
N ARG A 113 -2.95 1.61 -11.17
CA ARG A 113 -4.08 2.53 -11.25
C ARG A 113 -3.75 3.62 -12.25
N HIS A 114 -4.67 3.87 -13.16
CA HIS A 114 -4.58 4.90 -14.17
C HIS A 114 -5.79 5.81 -14.10
N GLU A 115 -5.57 7.10 -14.22
CA GLU A 115 -6.61 8.11 -14.26
C GLU A 115 -6.30 9.10 -15.40
N ILE A 116 -7.31 9.43 -16.18
CA ILE A 116 -7.24 10.41 -17.26
C ILE A 116 -8.27 11.47 -17.00
N ASP A 117 -7.83 12.71 -16.86
CA ASP A 117 -8.63 13.90 -16.65
C ASP A 117 -8.73 14.72 -17.94
N LEU A 118 -9.91 15.19 -18.26
CA LEU A 118 -10.15 16.07 -19.41
C LEU A 118 -10.74 17.42 -18.94
N PRO A 119 -9.90 18.41 -18.58
CA PRO A 119 -10.38 19.71 -18.13
C PRO A 119 -11.00 20.51 -19.30
N LEU A 120 -12.29 20.81 -19.18
CA LEU A 120 -13.06 21.59 -20.17
C LEU A 120 -13.48 22.92 -19.54
N GLN A 121 -13.36 24.01 -20.30
CA GLN A 121 -13.84 25.32 -19.92
C GLN A 121 -15.13 25.64 -20.69
N LEU A 122 -16.24 25.74 -19.99
CA LEU A 122 -17.56 26.09 -20.56
C LEU A 122 -18.00 27.47 -20.02
N GLY A 123 -17.54 28.51 -20.67
CA GLY A 123 -17.76 29.87 -20.16
C GLY A 123 -17.10 30.10 -18.78
N PRO A 124 -17.86 30.50 -17.75
CA PRO A 124 -17.31 30.68 -16.41
C PRO A 124 -17.18 29.36 -15.64
N VAL A 125 -17.68 28.24 -16.15
CA VAL A 125 -17.69 26.95 -15.47
C VAL A 125 -16.57 26.07 -15.97
N LYS A 126 -15.78 25.49 -15.05
CA LYS A 126 -14.79 24.45 -15.35
C LYS A 126 -15.41 23.09 -15.04
N VAL A 127 -15.41 22.19 -16.03
CA VAL A 127 -15.87 20.80 -15.91
C VAL A 127 -14.69 19.89 -16.18
N VAL A 128 -14.45 18.90 -15.32
CA VAL A 128 -13.34 17.96 -15.46
C VAL A 128 -13.90 16.53 -15.43
N PRO A 129 -14.38 16.02 -16.58
CA PRO A 129 -14.66 14.59 -16.68
C PRO A 129 -13.37 13.81 -16.51
N TYR A 130 -13.45 12.64 -15.86
CA TYR A 130 -12.32 11.74 -15.67
C TYR A 130 -12.73 10.29 -15.95
N ALA A 131 -11.73 9.47 -16.25
CA ALA A 131 -11.88 8.02 -16.33
C ALA A 131 -10.78 7.39 -15.49
N LEU A 132 -11.14 6.38 -14.68
CA LEU A 132 -10.25 5.69 -13.79
C LEU A 132 -10.32 4.18 -14.01
N GLY A 133 -9.15 3.53 -14.08
CA GLY A 133 -9.02 2.08 -14.12
C GLY A 133 -7.97 1.59 -13.12
N GLU A 134 -8.28 0.51 -12.42
CA GLU A 134 -7.39 -0.14 -11.47
C GLU A 134 -7.38 -1.64 -11.69
N ALA A 135 -6.19 -2.24 -11.71
CA ALA A 135 -5.99 -3.68 -11.70
C ALA A 135 -5.03 -4.05 -10.57
N ALA A 136 -5.35 -5.08 -9.81
CA ALA A 136 -4.51 -5.55 -8.73
C ALA A 136 -4.52 -7.08 -8.64
N HIS A 137 -3.38 -7.64 -8.25
CA HIS A 137 -3.18 -9.06 -8.00
C HIS A 137 -2.42 -9.26 -6.68
N TRP A 138 -2.87 -10.21 -5.90
CA TRP A 138 -2.25 -10.69 -4.66
C TRP A 138 -2.01 -12.19 -4.78
N GLY A 139 -0.76 -12.62 -4.61
CA GLY A 139 -0.38 -14.02 -4.68
C GLY A 139 -0.97 -14.90 -3.57
N GLU A 140 -1.15 -14.33 -2.36
CA GLU A 140 -1.89 -14.98 -1.29
C GLU A 140 -2.73 -13.95 -0.52
N ASN A 141 -4.01 -14.27 -0.36
CA ASN A 141 -4.90 -13.55 0.56
C ASN A 141 -4.86 -14.19 1.95
N THR A 142 -5.68 -13.68 2.89
CA THR A 142 -5.82 -14.23 4.24
C THR A 142 -6.31 -15.69 4.28
N LEU A 143 -6.81 -16.20 3.17
CA LEU A 143 -7.26 -17.59 3.00
C LEU A 143 -6.24 -18.47 2.27
N GLY A 144 -5.06 -17.94 1.92
CA GLY A 144 -4.03 -18.65 1.16
C GLY A 144 -4.38 -18.87 -0.32
N GLN A 145 -5.20 -17.99 -0.90
CA GLN A 145 -5.63 -18.07 -2.30
C GLN A 145 -5.18 -16.84 -3.07
N ASP A 146 -4.84 -17.05 -4.34
CA ASP A 146 -4.56 -15.94 -5.25
C ASP A 146 -5.82 -15.13 -5.51
N HIS A 147 -5.68 -13.81 -5.50
CA HIS A 147 -6.79 -12.90 -5.72
C HIS A 147 -6.45 -11.81 -6.72
N SER A 148 -7.31 -11.64 -7.71
CA SER A 148 -7.19 -10.56 -8.69
C SER A 148 -8.44 -9.69 -8.67
N ARG A 149 -8.26 -8.39 -8.84
CA ARG A 149 -9.34 -7.40 -8.86
C ARG A 149 -9.14 -6.46 -10.03
N LEU A 150 -10.24 -6.18 -10.74
CA LEU A 150 -10.35 -5.14 -11.75
C LEU A 150 -11.46 -4.16 -11.34
N TYR A 151 -11.19 -2.87 -11.44
CA TYR A 151 -12.13 -1.81 -11.15
C TYR A 151 -12.02 -0.73 -12.21
N GLY A 152 -13.17 -0.13 -12.60
CA GLY A 152 -13.24 1.01 -13.51
C GLY A 152 -14.38 1.95 -13.12
N GLN A 153 -14.15 3.26 -13.34
CA GLN A 153 -15.13 4.31 -13.08
C GLN A 153 -15.08 5.36 -14.19
#